data_d98b175ceb10d80048f48683fa67c960
#
_entry.id   d98b175ceb10d80048f48683fa67c960
#
_cell.length_a   1.000
_cell.length_b   1.000
_cell.length_c   1.000
_cell.angle_alpha   90.00
_cell.angle_beta   90.00
_cell.angle_gamma   90.00
#
_symmetry.space_group_name_H-M   'P 1'
#
loop_
_entity.id
_entity.type
_entity.pdbx_description
1 polymer ?
#
loop_
_entity_poly.entity_id
_entity_poly.type
_entity_poly.pdbx_seq_one_letter_code
_entity_poly.pdbx_strand_id
1 'polypeptide(L)'
;MSADRDTADATDKSPAIESRAIESRATESSATEPAAADRFERILVVTRDDDAGLAAVEAGVDLAAAHGAAVDALYVVDDAEGWDVVVERRERTGERLVEDAAERGTAAGVDVEKWFRYGTPHEEVTDFAAAHDADLIVVGSARRTGLDRLVHPDPLPVRVQRGASAPVMVVGPDDD
;
A
#
# COMPACT_ATOMS: atom_id res chain seq x y z
N MET A 1 66.46 43.91 65.34
CA MET A 1 67.41 43.39 64.40
C MET A 1 66.77 42.31 63.56
N SER A 2 66.78 42.57 62.31
CA SER A 2 66.69 41.62 61.21
C SER A 2 65.37 40.87 61.09
N ALA A 3 64.51 41.31 60.37
CA ALA A 3 64.27 41.14 58.92
C ALA A 3 64.37 39.70 58.42
N ASP A 4 63.28 39.14 58.12
CA ASP A 4 63.25 38.22 57.03
C ASP A 4 61.95 38.29 56.25
N ARG A 5 62.16 38.53 55.02
CA ARG A 5 61.15 38.58 54.01
C ARG A 5 60.95 37.20 53.47
N ASP A 6 59.79 36.75 53.60
CA ASP A 6 59.46 35.61 52.87
C ASP A 6 58.64 36.02 51.62
N THR A 7 59.23 35.71 50.51
CA THR A 7 58.75 36.01 49.22
C THR A 7 57.76 34.93 48.82
N ALA A 8 56.50 35.25 48.74
CA ALA A 8 55.50 34.37 48.25
C ALA A 8 55.74 34.08 46.74
N ASP A 9 56.08 32.88 46.54
CA ASP A 9 56.08 32.30 45.19
C ASP A 9 54.64 32.13 44.71
N ALA A 10 54.27 32.93 43.76
CA ALA A 10 53.02 32.79 43.04
C ALA A 10 53.18 31.71 41.97
N THR A 11 52.87 30.52 42.36
CA THR A 11 52.75 29.43 41.36
C THR A 11 51.49 29.64 40.47
N ASP A 12 51.77 30.20 39.38
CA ASP A 12 50.80 30.22 38.25
C ASP A 12 50.43 28.80 37.87
N LYS A 13 49.34 28.33 38.39
CA LYS A 13 48.68 27.16 37.85
C LYS A 13 47.69 27.56 36.74
N SER A 14 48.20 27.69 35.57
CA SER A 14 47.36 27.61 34.40
C SER A 14 46.56 26.33 34.48
N PRO A 15 45.24 26.39 34.43
CA PRO A 15 44.47 25.19 34.27
C PRO A 15 44.80 24.62 32.90
N ALA A 16 45.35 23.43 32.89
CA ALA A 16 45.44 22.66 31.70
C ALA A 16 44.03 22.59 31.07
N ILE A 17 43.92 23.19 29.92
CA ILE A 17 42.77 23.00 29.10
C ILE A 17 42.81 21.51 28.71
N GLU A 18 42.11 20.71 29.49
CA GLU A 18 41.77 19.39 29.03
C GLU A 18 41.03 19.58 27.74
N SER A 19 41.74 19.34 26.67
CA SER A 19 41.11 19.06 25.38
C SER A 19 40.21 17.88 25.61
N ARG A 20 38.98 18.16 26.00
CA ARG A 20 37.92 17.22 25.80
C ARG A 20 37.92 16.94 24.32
N ALA A 21 38.49 15.80 23.97
CA ALA A 21 38.18 15.20 22.70
C ALA A 21 36.65 15.21 22.61
N ILE A 22 36.16 16.06 21.74
CA ILE A 22 34.82 15.93 21.25
C ILE A 22 34.87 14.61 20.51
N GLU A 23 34.58 13.55 21.26
CA GLU A 23 34.16 12.33 20.61
C GLU A 23 32.98 12.73 19.73
N SER A 24 33.28 12.89 18.47
CA SER A 24 32.29 12.87 17.44
C SER A 24 31.56 11.56 17.68
N ARG A 25 30.50 11.62 18.46
CA ARG A 25 29.45 10.65 18.31
C ARG A 25 29.08 10.73 16.85
N ALA A 26 29.66 9.83 16.09
CA ALA A 26 29.07 9.42 14.88
C ALA A 26 27.61 9.14 15.25
N THR A 27 26.75 10.05 14.90
CA THR A 27 25.34 9.79 14.86
C THR A 27 25.26 8.66 13.87
N GLU A 28 25.31 7.43 14.37
CA GLU A 28 24.76 6.32 13.65
C GLU A 28 23.35 6.79 13.37
N SER A 29 23.16 7.28 12.15
CA SER A 29 21.87 7.38 11.54
C SER A 29 21.39 5.93 11.50
N SER A 30 20.84 5.51 12.63
CA SER A 30 19.91 4.42 12.64
C SER A 30 18.85 4.86 11.66
N ALA A 31 18.98 4.42 10.42
CA ALA A 31 17.86 4.42 9.50
C ALA A 31 16.81 3.65 10.27
N THR A 32 15.88 4.39 10.86
CA THR A 32 14.70 3.82 11.50
C THR A 32 14.01 3.10 10.35
N GLU A 33 14.17 1.78 10.31
CA GLU A 33 13.28 0.98 9.45
C GLU A 33 11.89 1.43 9.81
N PRO A 34 11.04 1.78 8.80
CA PRO A 34 9.67 2.17 9.08
C PRO A 34 9.08 1.10 9.99
N ALA A 35 8.49 1.52 11.07
CA ALA A 35 7.88 0.62 12.03
C ALA A 35 6.96 -0.34 11.27
N ALA A 36 6.88 -1.60 11.67
CA ALA A 36 6.06 -2.62 11.00
C ALA A 36 4.60 -2.17 10.78
N ALA A 37 4.14 -1.19 11.56
CA ALA A 37 2.83 -0.53 11.42
C ALA A 37 2.66 0.34 10.15
N ASP A 38 3.75 0.70 9.47
CA ASP A 38 3.71 1.54 8.26
C ASP A 38 3.83 0.70 6.97
N ARG A 39 3.79 -0.62 7.08
CA ARG A 39 3.86 -1.53 5.93
C ARG A 39 2.52 -2.20 5.70
N PHE A 40 2.11 -2.27 4.45
CA PHE A 40 1.03 -3.17 4.07
C PHE A 40 1.55 -4.61 4.10
N GLU A 41 0.76 -5.52 4.65
CA GLU A 41 1.03 -6.96 4.65
C GLU A 41 0.15 -7.69 3.62
N ARG A 42 -1.08 -7.18 3.42
CA ARG A 42 -2.06 -7.77 2.50
C ARG A 42 -2.82 -6.69 1.74
N ILE A 43 -2.72 -6.74 0.42
CA ILE A 43 -3.37 -5.79 -0.49
C ILE A 43 -4.44 -6.52 -1.31
N LEU A 44 -5.69 -6.08 -1.18
CA LEU A 44 -6.78 -6.57 -2.02
C LEU A 44 -6.83 -5.78 -3.33
N VAL A 45 -6.73 -6.46 -4.46
CA VAL A 45 -6.85 -5.87 -5.79
C VAL A 45 -8.12 -6.38 -6.46
N VAL A 46 -9.00 -5.46 -6.83
CA VAL A 46 -10.24 -5.79 -7.54
C VAL A 46 -9.96 -5.85 -9.04
N THR A 47 -10.00 -7.06 -9.60
CA THR A 47 -9.77 -7.30 -11.03
C THR A 47 -11.03 -7.01 -11.84
N ARG A 48 -10.87 -6.39 -13.02
CA ARG A 48 -11.95 -6.07 -13.95
C ARG A 48 -11.47 -6.17 -15.40
N ASP A 49 -12.37 -6.46 -16.32
CA ASP A 49 -12.08 -6.56 -17.76
C ASP A 49 -12.18 -5.19 -18.44
N ASP A 50 -11.41 -4.23 -17.92
CA ASP A 50 -11.24 -2.89 -18.51
C ASP A 50 -9.85 -2.31 -18.15
N ASP A 51 -9.47 -1.23 -18.83
CA ASP A 51 -8.16 -0.57 -18.60
C ASP A 51 -7.98 -0.12 -17.16
N ALA A 52 -9.05 0.27 -16.48
CA ALA A 52 -8.99 0.65 -15.07
C ALA A 52 -8.73 -0.55 -14.16
N GLY A 53 -9.27 -1.71 -14.48
CA GLY A 53 -8.95 -2.96 -13.78
C GLY A 53 -7.50 -3.38 -13.97
N LEU A 54 -6.97 -3.24 -15.18
CA LEU A 54 -5.57 -3.49 -15.46
C LEU A 54 -4.66 -2.54 -14.65
N ALA A 55 -4.95 -1.24 -14.68
CA ALA A 55 -4.20 -0.25 -13.90
C ALA A 55 -4.25 -0.52 -12.39
N ALA A 56 -5.37 -1.03 -11.87
CA ALA A 56 -5.47 -1.42 -10.46
C ALA A 56 -4.57 -2.62 -10.13
N VAL A 57 -4.48 -3.62 -11.01
CA VAL A 57 -3.58 -4.76 -10.85
C VAL A 57 -2.12 -4.31 -10.87
N GLU A 58 -1.75 -3.46 -11.82
CA GLU A 58 -0.39 -2.90 -11.93
C GLU A 58 0.01 -2.15 -10.65
N ALA A 59 -0.81 -1.19 -10.25
CA ALA A 59 -0.54 -0.39 -9.05
C ALA A 59 -0.51 -1.24 -7.77
N GLY A 60 -1.42 -2.21 -7.64
CA GLY A 60 -1.48 -3.10 -6.49
C GLY A 60 -0.26 -4.01 -6.37
N VAL A 61 0.20 -4.59 -7.47
CA VAL A 61 1.40 -5.44 -7.50
C VAL A 61 2.66 -4.62 -7.25
N ASP A 62 2.80 -3.44 -7.86
CA ASP A 62 3.95 -2.56 -7.64
C ASP A 62 4.04 -2.11 -6.18
N LEU A 63 2.90 -1.76 -5.59
CA LEU A 63 2.83 -1.38 -4.18
C LEU A 63 3.16 -2.56 -3.26
N ALA A 64 2.65 -3.75 -3.57
CA ALA A 64 2.97 -4.96 -2.83
C ALA A 64 4.46 -5.30 -2.90
N ALA A 65 5.09 -5.18 -4.06
CA ALA A 65 6.53 -5.37 -4.23
C ALA A 65 7.34 -4.39 -3.37
N ALA A 66 6.91 -3.12 -3.32
CA ALA A 66 7.58 -2.09 -2.52
C ALA A 66 7.45 -2.31 -1.00
N HIS A 67 6.34 -2.89 -0.55
CA HIS A 67 6.07 -3.14 0.87
C HIS A 67 6.42 -4.54 1.34
N GLY A 68 6.66 -5.48 0.43
CA GLY A 68 6.80 -6.90 0.74
C GLY A 68 5.47 -7.54 1.16
N ALA A 69 4.36 -7.03 0.62
CA ALA A 69 3.00 -7.50 0.90
C ALA A 69 2.60 -8.65 -0.03
N ALA A 70 1.63 -9.46 0.41
CA ALA A 70 0.89 -10.36 -0.46
C ALA A 70 -0.29 -9.65 -1.14
N VAL A 71 -0.73 -10.16 -2.28
CA VAL A 71 -1.86 -9.64 -3.02
C VAL A 71 -2.98 -10.67 -3.08
N ASP A 72 -4.19 -10.25 -2.76
CA ASP A 72 -5.41 -10.99 -3.07
C ASP A 72 -6.02 -10.41 -4.36
N ALA A 73 -5.96 -11.14 -5.46
CA ALA A 73 -6.59 -10.75 -6.71
C ALA A 73 -8.03 -11.29 -6.74
N LEU A 74 -8.98 -10.39 -6.55
CA LEU A 74 -10.40 -10.71 -6.45
C LEU A 74 -11.15 -10.36 -7.72
N TYR A 75 -11.85 -11.33 -8.28
CA TYR A 75 -12.88 -11.12 -9.30
C TYR A 75 -14.26 -11.40 -8.72
N VAL A 76 -15.19 -10.47 -8.91
CA VAL A 76 -16.59 -10.64 -8.52
C VAL A 76 -17.46 -10.84 -9.72
N VAL A 77 -18.14 -11.99 -9.76
CA VAL A 77 -19.17 -12.28 -10.73
C VAL A 77 -20.47 -11.66 -10.25
N ASP A 78 -20.91 -10.60 -10.94
CA ASP A 78 -22.21 -9.97 -10.67
C ASP A 78 -23.31 -10.90 -11.15
N ASP A 79 -24.10 -11.44 -10.24
CA ASP A 79 -25.18 -12.39 -10.47
C ASP A 79 -26.55 -11.72 -10.68
N ALA A 80 -26.62 -10.39 -10.54
CA ALA A 80 -27.86 -9.64 -10.70
C ALA A 80 -28.50 -9.75 -12.11
N GLU A 81 -27.73 -10.16 -13.11
CA GLU A 81 -28.16 -10.37 -14.50
C GLU A 81 -28.09 -11.85 -14.90
N GLY A 82 -28.79 -12.70 -14.18
CA GLY A 82 -28.71 -14.14 -14.18
C GLY A 82 -29.17 -14.91 -15.43
N TRP A 83 -28.42 -14.87 -16.54
CA TRP A 83 -28.48 -15.86 -17.60
C TRP A 83 -27.25 -16.76 -17.53
N ASP A 84 -27.43 -18.07 -17.43
CA ASP A 84 -26.32 -19.03 -17.26
C ASP A 84 -25.16 -18.83 -18.25
N VAL A 85 -25.48 -18.51 -19.52
CA VAL A 85 -24.45 -18.25 -20.56
C VAL A 85 -23.61 -16.99 -20.27
N VAL A 86 -24.20 -15.99 -19.63
CA VAL A 86 -23.50 -14.75 -19.27
C VAL A 86 -22.59 -15.01 -18.08
N VAL A 87 -23.03 -15.80 -17.12
CA VAL A 87 -22.25 -16.21 -15.95
C VAL A 87 -21.01 -16.99 -16.39
N GLU A 88 -21.16 -18.03 -17.25
CA GLU A 88 -20.02 -18.78 -17.77
C GLU A 88 -18.98 -17.92 -18.50
N ARG A 89 -19.42 -16.91 -19.23
CA ARG A 89 -18.49 -15.98 -19.91
C ARG A 89 -17.74 -15.14 -18.89
N ARG A 90 -18.42 -14.64 -17.87
CA ARG A 90 -17.82 -13.85 -16.78
C ARG A 90 -16.82 -14.67 -15.97
N GLU A 91 -17.14 -15.92 -15.69
CA GLU A 91 -16.22 -16.86 -15.02
C GLU A 91 -14.93 -17.05 -15.82
N ARG A 92 -15.02 -17.37 -17.12
CA ARG A 92 -13.82 -17.50 -17.98
C ARG A 92 -13.01 -16.20 -18.08
N THR A 93 -13.70 -15.06 -18.12
CA THR A 93 -13.03 -13.75 -18.08
C THR A 93 -12.33 -13.54 -16.76
N GLY A 94 -12.99 -13.83 -15.65
CA GLY A 94 -12.43 -13.72 -14.31
C GLY A 94 -11.23 -14.63 -14.10
N GLU A 95 -11.31 -15.90 -14.56
CA GLU A 95 -10.18 -16.84 -14.49
C GLU A 95 -8.93 -16.27 -15.18
N ARG A 96 -9.10 -15.73 -16.38
CA ARG A 96 -8.00 -15.09 -17.11
C ARG A 96 -7.45 -13.89 -16.34
N LEU A 97 -8.31 -13.01 -15.83
CA LEU A 97 -7.88 -11.79 -15.15
C LEU A 97 -7.11 -12.05 -13.84
N VAL A 98 -7.54 -13.03 -13.06
CA VAL A 98 -6.80 -13.37 -11.83
C VAL A 98 -5.51 -14.15 -12.15
N GLU A 99 -5.47 -14.90 -13.28
CA GLU A 99 -4.24 -15.53 -13.75
C GLU A 99 -3.24 -14.50 -14.23
N ASP A 100 -3.67 -13.53 -15.05
CA ASP A 100 -2.83 -12.41 -15.50
C ASP A 100 -2.27 -11.61 -14.31
N ALA A 101 -3.06 -11.42 -13.24
CA ALA A 101 -2.60 -10.80 -12.01
C ALA A 101 -1.53 -11.64 -11.28
N ALA A 102 -1.72 -12.97 -11.23
CA ALA A 102 -0.76 -13.88 -10.61
C ALA A 102 0.56 -13.96 -11.42
N GLU A 103 0.50 -13.98 -12.75
CA GLU A 103 1.68 -13.93 -13.61
C GLU A 103 2.48 -12.63 -13.40
N ARG A 104 1.77 -11.49 -13.32
CA ARG A 104 2.39 -10.19 -13.03
C ARG A 104 3.03 -10.17 -11.65
N GLY A 105 2.36 -10.69 -10.63
CA GLY A 105 2.91 -10.84 -9.29
C GLY A 105 4.18 -11.69 -9.27
N THR A 106 4.16 -12.83 -9.95
CA THR A 106 5.33 -13.71 -10.09
C THR A 106 6.52 -12.97 -10.72
N ALA A 107 6.27 -12.20 -11.77
CA ALA A 107 7.31 -11.40 -12.44
C ALA A 107 7.89 -10.31 -11.54
N ALA A 108 7.10 -9.79 -10.59
CA ALA A 108 7.51 -8.78 -9.61
C ALA A 108 8.02 -9.37 -8.29
N GLY A 109 8.00 -10.69 -8.12
CA GLY A 109 8.38 -11.35 -6.87
C GLY A 109 7.35 -11.19 -5.74
N VAL A 110 6.09 -10.98 -6.11
CA VAL A 110 4.95 -10.83 -5.19
C VAL A 110 4.12 -12.11 -5.18
N ASP A 111 3.72 -12.54 -3.99
CA ASP A 111 2.78 -13.64 -3.83
C ASP A 111 1.35 -13.16 -4.10
N VAL A 112 0.66 -13.82 -5.03
CA VAL A 112 -0.70 -13.45 -5.45
C VAL A 112 -1.63 -14.64 -5.29
N GLU A 113 -2.62 -14.50 -4.41
CA GLU A 113 -3.72 -15.44 -4.27
C GLU A 113 -4.89 -15.04 -5.16
N LYS A 114 -5.52 -16.03 -5.82
CA LYS A 114 -6.61 -15.83 -6.78
C LYS A 114 -7.95 -16.15 -6.13
N TRP A 115 -8.89 -15.19 -6.21
CA TRP A 115 -10.18 -15.29 -5.55
C TRP A 115 -11.36 -14.98 -6.46
N PHE A 116 -12.43 -15.70 -6.25
CA PHE A 116 -13.74 -15.50 -6.89
C PHE A 116 -14.80 -15.29 -5.82
N ARG A 117 -15.71 -14.35 -6.10
CA ARG A 117 -16.94 -14.16 -5.35
C ARG A 117 -18.11 -13.98 -6.31
N TYR A 118 -19.30 -14.27 -5.84
CA TYR A 118 -20.55 -14.13 -6.58
C TYR A 118 -21.47 -13.23 -5.78
N GLY A 119 -22.05 -12.23 -6.40
CA GLY A 119 -22.96 -11.29 -5.75
C GLY A 119 -22.76 -9.85 -6.17
N THR A 120 -23.23 -8.93 -5.33
CA THR A 120 -23.09 -7.49 -5.57
C THR A 120 -21.64 -7.05 -5.43
N PRO A 121 -20.98 -6.52 -6.48
CA PRO A 121 -19.54 -6.30 -6.46
C PRO A 121 -19.00 -5.49 -5.28
N HIS A 122 -19.66 -4.39 -4.88
CA HIS A 122 -19.14 -3.56 -3.79
C HIS A 122 -19.31 -4.23 -2.41
N GLU A 123 -20.36 -5.01 -2.21
CA GLU A 123 -20.59 -5.77 -0.97
C GLU A 123 -19.55 -6.88 -0.85
N GLU A 124 -19.39 -7.68 -1.90
CA GLU A 124 -18.42 -8.77 -1.92
C GLU A 124 -16.97 -8.29 -1.71
N VAL A 125 -16.61 -7.13 -2.29
CA VAL A 125 -15.29 -6.54 -2.07
C VAL A 125 -15.08 -6.11 -0.62
N THR A 126 -16.06 -5.44 -0.02
CA THR A 126 -15.94 -4.97 1.38
C THR A 126 -15.96 -6.10 2.38
N ASP A 127 -16.81 -7.10 2.16
CA ASP A 127 -16.89 -8.29 3.01
C ASP A 127 -15.64 -9.15 2.90
N PHE A 128 -15.10 -9.31 1.69
CA PHE A 128 -13.84 -10.02 1.47
C PHE A 128 -12.68 -9.31 2.18
N ALA A 129 -12.55 -8.00 2.01
CA ALA A 129 -11.50 -7.22 2.65
C ALA A 129 -11.51 -7.36 4.17
N ALA A 130 -12.70 -7.32 4.77
CA ALA A 130 -12.86 -7.48 6.21
C ALA A 130 -12.56 -8.92 6.69
N ALA A 131 -12.98 -9.93 5.91
CA ALA A 131 -12.78 -11.34 6.26
C ALA A 131 -11.31 -11.81 6.12
N HIS A 132 -10.53 -11.14 5.27
CA HIS A 132 -9.13 -11.46 5.00
C HIS A 132 -8.14 -10.45 5.60
N ASP A 133 -8.61 -9.53 6.45
CA ASP A 133 -7.79 -8.50 7.10
C ASP A 133 -6.93 -7.71 6.10
N ALA A 134 -7.54 -7.28 4.99
CA ALA A 134 -6.84 -6.49 3.98
C ALA A 134 -6.46 -5.10 4.53
N ASP A 135 -5.21 -4.73 4.40
CA ASP A 135 -4.68 -3.42 4.84
C ASP A 135 -4.98 -2.29 3.86
N LEU A 136 -5.19 -2.66 2.60
CA LEU A 136 -5.49 -1.75 1.51
C LEU A 136 -6.36 -2.43 0.47
N ILE A 137 -7.33 -1.69 -0.06
CA ILE A 137 -8.13 -2.11 -1.22
C ILE A 137 -7.72 -1.25 -2.41
N VAL A 138 -7.33 -1.87 -3.52
CA VAL A 138 -7.02 -1.18 -4.78
C VAL A 138 -8.11 -1.47 -5.79
N VAL A 139 -8.74 -0.43 -6.32
CA VAL A 139 -9.87 -0.53 -7.25
C VAL A 139 -9.71 0.44 -8.41
N GLY A 140 -9.97 -0.04 -9.62
CA GLY A 140 -9.92 0.78 -10.82
C GLY A 140 -11.15 1.67 -10.99
N SER A 141 -10.93 2.90 -11.45
CA SER A 141 -11.99 3.83 -11.85
C SER A 141 -11.90 4.13 -13.33
N ALA A 142 -12.85 3.61 -14.10
CA ALA A 142 -12.96 3.96 -15.50
C ALA A 142 -13.33 5.45 -15.66
N ARG A 143 -12.76 6.10 -16.68
CA ARG A 143 -13.17 7.45 -17.04
C ARG A 143 -14.60 7.44 -17.54
N ARG A 144 -15.45 8.19 -16.89
CA ARG A 144 -16.81 8.40 -17.33
C ARG A 144 -16.90 9.70 -18.10
N THR A 145 -17.31 9.63 -19.34
CA THR A 145 -17.54 10.79 -20.21
C THR A 145 -19.04 10.96 -20.45
N GLY A 146 -19.51 12.21 -20.44
CA GLY A 146 -20.85 12.57 -20.91
C GLY A 146 -22.01 12.01 -20.07
N LEU A 147 -22.94 11.35 -20.77
CA LEU A 147 -24.22 10.88 -20.22
C LEU A 147 -24.09 9.73 -19.20
N ASP A 148 -22.99 8.99 -19.21
CA ASP A 148 -22.76 7.86 -18.27
C ASP A 148 -22.80 8.29 -16.80
N ARG A 149 -22.44 9.55 -16.52
CA ARG A 149 -22.53 10.12 -15.15
C ARG A 149 -23.96 10.27 -14.65
N LEU A 150 -24.92 10.41 -15.58
CA LEU A 150 -26.33 10.64 -15.23
C LEU A 150 -27.10 9.34 -15.05
N VAL A 151 -26.66 8.27 -15.71
CA VAL A 151 -27.36 6.98 -15.72
C VAL A 151 -26.92 6.08 -14.57
N HIS A 152 -25.64 6.20 -14.13
CA HIS A 152 -25.06 5.40 -13.05
C HIS A 152 -24.49 6.31 -11.96
N PRO A 153 -25.27 6.65 -10.93
CA PRO A 153 -24.90 7.69 -9.97
C PRO A 153 -23.66 7.35 -9.14
N ASP A 154 -23.47 6.09 -8.76
CA ASP A 154 -22.39 5.68 -7.87
C ASP A 154 -21.48 4.60 -8.48
N PRO A 155 -20.25 4.97 -8.93
CA PRO A 155 -19.27 4.00 -9.40
C PRO A 155 -18.80 3.05 -8.30
N LEU A 156 -18.34 1.86 -8.70
CA LEU A 156 -17.82 0.84 -7.79
C LEU A 156 -16.84 1.42 -6.74
N PRO A 157 -15.83 2.23 -7.09
CA PRO A 157 -14.90 2.77 -6.10
C PRO A 157 -15.59 3.59 -5.00
N VAL A 158 -16.58 4.39 -5.34
CA VAL A 158 -17.33 5.21 -4.37
C VAL A 158 -18.14 4.33 -3.41
N ARG A 159 -18.75 3.27 -3.94
CA ARG A 159 -19.53 2.32 -3.12
C ARG A 159 -18.63 1.52 -2.19
N VAL A 160 -17.48 1.06 -2.68
CA VAL A 160 -16.47 0.38 -1.86
C VAL A 160 -15.94 1.30 -0.77
N GLN A 161 -15.59 2.56 -1.08
CA GLN A 161 -15.11 3.52 -0.08
C GLN A 161 -16.11 3.78 1.05
N ARG A 162 -17.42 3.73 0.76
CA ARG A 162 -18.45 3.91 1.80
C ARG A 162 -18.59 2.72 2.74
N GLY A 163 -18.33 1.52 2.26
CA GLY A 163 -18.52 0.27 3.00
C GLY A 163 -17.25 -0.30 3.63
N ALA A 164 -16.09 0.06 3.11
CA ALA A 164 -14.83 -0.51 3.54
C ALA A 164 -14.35 0.03 4.89
N SER A 165 -13.83 -0.85 5.72
CA SER A 165 -13.08 -0.51 6.94
C SER A 165 -11.60 -0.23 6.65
N ALA A 166 -11.05 -0.81 5.58
CA ALA A 166 -9.70 -0.58 5.12
C ALA A 166 -9.62 0.65 4.20
N PRO A 167 -8.45 1.31 4.10
CA PRO A 167 -8.20 2.35 3.12
C PRO A 167 -8.48 1.87 1.69
N VAL A 168 -8.99 2.74 0.82
CA VAL A 168 -9.28 2.43 -0.58
C VAL A 168 -8.47 3.34 -1.49
N MET A 169 -7.60 2.75 -2.28
CA MET A 169 -6.87 3.41 -3.35
C MET A 169 -7.64 3.27 -4.65
N VAL A 170 -7.93 4.38 -5.28
CA VAL A 170 -8.64 4.42 -6.58
C VAL A 170 -7.63 4.76 -7.66
N VAL A 171 -7.50 3.87 -8.64
CA VAL A 171 -6.55 4.00 -9.76
C VAL A 171 -7.33 4.26 -11.04
N GLY A 172 -6.93 5.26 -11.79
CA GLY A 172 -7.41 5.49 -13.16
C GLY A 172 -6.47 4.87 -14.17
N PRO A 173 -6.92 4.63 -15.43
CA PRO A 173 -6.00 4.30 -16.51
C PRO A 173 -5.07 5.48 -16.78
N ASP A 174 -3.85 5.18 -17.21
CA ASP A 174 -2.88 6.20 -17.57
C ASP A 174 -3.40 7.13 -18.68
N ASP A 175 -3.02 8.39 -18.59
CA ASP A 175 -3.26 9.38 -19.64
C ASP A 175 -2.16 9.24 -20.70
N ASP A 176 -2.51 8.59 -21.81
CA ASP A 176 -1.74 8.67 -23.04
C ASP A 176 -1.99 9.97 -23.78
#